data_1e509d81928e033b1621245b0cb917c8
#
_entry.id   1e509d81928e033b1621245b0cb917c8
#
_cell.length_a   1.000
_cell.length_b   1.000
_cell.length_c   1.000
_cell.angle_alpha   90.00
_cell.angle_beta   90.00
_cell.angle_gamma   90.00
#
_symmetry.space_group_name_H-M   'P 1'
#
loop_
_entity.id
_entity.type
_entity.pdbx_description
1 polymer ?
#
loop_
_entity_poly.entity_id
_entity_poly.type
_entity_poly.pdbx_seq_one_letter_code
_entity_poly.pdbx_strand_id
1 'polypeptide(L)'
;MQIRLFAVAAILATLAVAACDRTSAPAGGSAAAAFNHAATADISGYYMPVAPVRIGRWSLDHLFVGQAPEFESWEGGSRSETFAPVMLQFDDAASPMVENELGEAHSVTARVLPTRYEVTDTAVRFEGDSPELGRVRFEGQLDQGALATARRNLGGGEGVVLTGSLTVAGQTVRGVRLTWWMGD
;
A
#
# COMPACT_ATOMS: atom_id res chain seq x y z
N MET A 1 14.11 -65.98 -73.92
CA MET A 1 14.30 -64.53 -74.23
C MET A 1 13.47 -63.77 -73.25
N GLN A 2 14.08 -63.34 -72.17
CA GLN A 2 13.37 -62.75 -71.02
C GLN A 2 13.53 -61.20 -71.05
N ILE A 3 12.43 -60.53 -71.09
CA ILE A 3 12.37 -59.05 -71.01
C ILE A 3 12.11 -58.68 -69.53
N ARG A 4 13.05 -58.00 -68.94
CA ARG A 4 12.92 -57.51 -67.57
C ARG A 4 12.29 -56.13 -67.61
N LEU A 5 11.11 -55.97 -67.00
CA LEU A 5 10.47 -54.68 -66.74
C LEU A 5 11.13 -54.07 -65.46
N PHE A 6 11.63 -52.86 -65.57
CA PHE A 6 12.04 -52.07 -64.41
C PHE A 6 10.86 -51.20 -63.99
N ALA A 7 10.40 -51.42 -62.80
CA ALA A 7 9.44 -50.54 -62.13
C ALA A 7 10.16 -49.38 -61.47
N VAL A 8 9.83 -48.18 -61.88
CA VAL A 8 10.30 -46.94 -61.24
C VAL A 8 9.27 -46.55 -60.17
N ALA A 9 9.71 -46.67 -58.90
CA ALA A 9 8.91 -46.19 -57.78
C ALA A 9 9.18 -44.68 -57.57
N ALA A 10 8.16 -43.86 -57.78
CA ALA A 10 8.18 -42.45 -57.44
C ALA A 10 7.85 -42.26 -55.98
N ILE A 11 8.79 -41.75 -55.22
CA ILE A 11 8.61 -41.40 -53.80
C ILE A 11 8.11 -39.95 -53.76
N LEU A 12 6.83 -39.76 -53.44
CA LEU A 12 6.29 -38.45 -53.08
C LEU A 12 6.69 -38.12 -51.65
N ALA A 13 7.60 -37.15 -51.47
CA ALA A 13 7.90 -36.58 -50.22
C ALA A 13 6.84 -35.49 -49.85
N THR A 14 5.96 -35.80 -48.90
CA THR A 14 5.03 -34.86 -48.30
C THR A 14 5.76 -34.04 -47.25
N LEU A 15 6.01 -32.74 -47.56
CA LEU A 15 6.43 -31.77 -46.56
C LEU A 15 5.25 -31.48 -45.62
N ALA A 16 5.34 -32.00 -44.38
CA ALA A 16 4.48 -31.56 -43.30
C ALA A 16 5.00 -30.17 -42.79
N VAL A 17 4.26 -29.13 -43.13
CA VAL A 17 4.45 -27.79 -42.54
C VAL A 17 3.89 -27.86 -41.11
N ALA A 18 4.78 -28.00 -40.12
CA ALA A 18 4.40 -27.83 -38.72
C ALA A 18 4.08 -26.34 -38.51
N ALA A 19 2.79 -26.00 -38.53
CA ALA A 19 2.31 -24.72 -38.04
C ALA A 19 2.55 -24.70 -36.53
N CYS A 20 3.60 -24.00 -36.09
CA CYS A 20 3.75 -23.61 -34.69
C CYS A 20 2.63 -22.68 -34.34
N ASP A 21 1.57 -23.23 -33.77
CA ASP A 21 0.57 -22.49 -33.05
C ASP A 21 1.25 -21.75 -31.90
N ARG A 22 1.65 -20.49 -32.15
CA ARG A 22 2.04 -19.58 -31.07
C ARG A 22 0.76 -19.30 -30.30
N THR A 23 0.45 -20.14 -29.36
CA THR A 23 -0.46 -19.79 -28.27
C THR A 23 0.11 -18.52 -27.65
N SER A 24 -0.45 -17.37 -28.01
CA SER A 24 -0.18 -16.11 -27.35
C SER A 24 -0.53 -16.34 -25.89
N ALA A 25 0.49 -16.47 -25.03
CA ALA A 25 0.29 -16.40 -23.60
C ALA A 25 -0.49 -15.11 -23.32
N PRO A 26 -1.54 -15.13 -22.49
CA PRO A 26 -2.21 -13.91 -22.10
C PRO A 26 -1.13 -12.97 -21.58
N ALA A 27 -1.08 -11.76 -22.16
CA ALA A 27 -0.19 -10.71 -21.72
C ALA A 27 -0.35 -10.61 -20.20
N GLY A 28 0.70 -10.99 -19.47
CA GLY A 28 0.70 -10.93 -18.02
C GLY A 28 0.30 -9.50 -17.65
N GLY A 29 -0.82 -9.37 -16.94
CA GLY A 29 -1.21 -8.10 -16.40
C GLY A 29 0.02 -7.54 -15.68
N SER A 30 0.42 -6.33 -16.03
CA SER A 30 1.53 -5.64 -15.37
C SER A 30 1.26 -5.74 -13.87
N ALA A 31 2.12 -6.44 -13.13
CA ALA A 31 2.02 -6.44 -11.68
C ALA A 31 2.03 -4.97 -11.26
N ALA A 32 0.94 -4.53 -10.61
CA ALA A 32 0.84 -3.15 -10.16
C ALA A 32 2.12 -2.81 -9.39
N ALA A 33 2.71 -1.64 -9.67
CA ALA A 33 3.91 -1.19 -8.98
C ALA A 33 3.69 -1.32 -7.47
N ALA A 34 4.71 -1.77 -6.74
CA ALA A 34 4.61 -1.94 -5.30
C ALA A 34 4.31 -0.59 -4.60
N PHE A 35 4.74 0.51 -5.20
CA PHE A 35 4.58 1.87 -4.70
C PHE A 35 3.94 2.70 -5.81
N ASN A 36 2.83 3.35 -5.50
CA ASN A 36 2.08 4.15 -6.45
C ASN A 36 1.43 5.35 -5.76
N HIS A 37 1.91 6.56 -6.07
CA HIS A 37 1.30 7.82 -5.70
C HIS A 37 0.70 8.48 -6.94
N ALA A 38 -0.61 8.57 -6.98
CA ALA A 38 -1.38 9.15 -8.08
C ALA A 38 -2.36 10.23 -7.58
N ALA A 39 -2.17 10.75 -6.35
CA ALA A 39 -2.95 11.86 -5.85
C ALA A 39 -2.54 13.14 -6.58
N THR A 40 -3.53 13.92 -7.03
CA THR A 40 -3.34 15.24 -7.65
C THR A 40 -3.58 16.36 -6.65
N ALA A 41 -4.42 16.10 -5.63
CA ALA A 41 -4.63 17.00 -4.51
C ALA A 41 -3.54 16.77 -3.44
N ASP A 42 -3.18 17.81 -2.72
CA ASP A 42 -2.33 17.68 -1.54
C ASP A 42 -3.14 17.06 -0.40
N ILE A 43 -2.83 15.82 -0.08
CA ILE A 43 -3.43 15.05 1.00
C ILE A 43 -2.45 14.78 2.15
N SER A 44 -1.31 15.47 2.16
CA SER A 44 -0.28 15.29 3.19
C SER A 44 -0.75 15.67 4.58
N GLY A 45 -0.21 15.01 5.59
CA GLY A 45 -0.49 15.26 7.01
C GLY A 45 -0.64 14.00 7.84
N TYR A 46 -1.08 14.19 9.06
CA TYR A 46 -1.33 13.14 10.03
C TYR A 46 -2.82 12.84 10.11
N TYR A 47 -3.17 11.58 10.08
CA TYR A 47 -4.54 11.09 10.18
C TYR A 47 -4.71 10.37 11.51
N MET A 48 -5.37 11.05 12.47
CA MET A 48 -5.49 10.63 13.86
C MET A 48 -6.80 9.87 14.11
N PRO A 49 -6.78 8.74 14.83
CA PRO A 49 -8.02 8.02 15.16
C PRO A 49 -8.96 8.86 16.03
N VAL A 50 -10.25 8.92 15.63
CA VAL A 50 -11.32 9.59 16.42
C VAL A 50 -11.60 8.84 17.73
N ALA A 51 -11.37 7.53 17.75
CA ALA A 51 -11.52 6.66 18.90
C ALA A 51 -10.38 5.64 18.91
N PRO A 52 -10.00 5.09 20.08
CA PRO A 52 -8.92 4.12 20.17
C PRO A 52 -9.11 2.93 19.22
N VAL A 53 -8.14 2.69 18.33
CA VAL A 53 -8.09 1.55 17.41
C VAL A 53 -7.04 0.58 17.95
N ARG A 54 -7.50 -0.46 18.67
CA ARG A 54 -6.62 -1.40 19.37
C ARG A 54 -6.62 -2.78 18.75
N ILE A 55 -5.43 -3.38 18.67
CA ILE A 55 -5.23 -4.78 18.31
C ILE A 55 -4.20 -5.36 19.28
N GLY A 56 -4.65 -6.24 20.17
CA GLY A 56 -3.84 -6.74 21.27
C GLY A 56 -3.40 -5.60 22.20
N ARG A 57 -2.09 -5.48 22.40
CA ARG A 57 -1.50 -4.40 23.22
C ARG A 57 -1.25 -3.11 22.43
N TRP A 58 -1.34 -3.15 21.10
CA TRP A 58 -1.02 -2.04 20.23
C TRP A 58 -2.25 -1.17 19.95
N SER A 59 -2.08 0.12 20.00
CA SER A 59 -3.05 1.15 19.62
C SER A 59 -2.51 1.94 18.43
N LEU A 60 -3.32 2.12 17.40
CA LEU A 60 -2.95 3.02 16.31
C LEU A 60 -2.86 4.45 16.85
N ASP A 61 -1.69 5.07 16.71
CA ASP A 61 -1.48 6.47 17.02
C ASP A 61 -1.88 7.33 15.81
N HIS A 62 -1.22 7.15 14.67
CA HIS A 62 -1.59 7.85 13.45
C HIS A 62 -1.21 7.07 12.18
N LEU A 63 -1.82 7.48 11.07
CA LEU A 63 -1.33 7.27 9.73
C LEU A 63 -0.71 8.58 9.24
N PHE A 64 0.53 8.55 8.78
CA PHE A 64 1.20 9.66 8.12
C PHE A 64 1.13 9.51 6.60
N VAL A 65 0.85 10.61 5.90
CA VAL A 65 0.94 10.73 4.44
C VAL A 65 1.82 11.94 4.13
N GLY A 66 2.89 11.71 3.41
CA GLY A 66 3.87 12.71 3.04
C GLY A 66 3.44 13.61 1.89
N GLN A 67 4.32 14.52 1.51
CA GLN A 67 4.15 15.41 0.38
C GLN A 67 4.63 14.75 -0.93
N ALA A 68 4.20 15.26 -2.08
CA ALA A 68 4.53 14.70 -3.40
C ALA A 68 6.05 14.49 -3.62
N PRO A 69 6.97 15.39 -3.25
CA PRO A 69 8.42 15.15 -3.41
C PRO A 69 8.95 13.95 -2.61
N GLU A 70 8.33 13.62 -1.47
CA GLU A 70 8.72 12.47 -0.65
C GLU A 70 8.33 11.16 -1.34
N PHE A 71 7.16 11.13 -2.00
CA PHE A 71 6.75 10.01 -2.84
C PHE A 71 7.67 9.85 -4.05
N GLU A 72 7.98 10.93 -4.76
CA GLU A 72 8.89 10.92 -5.91
C GLU A 72 10.27 10.36 -5.51
N SER A 73 10.81 10.83 -4.39
CA SER A 73 12.08 10.37 -3.85
C SER A 73 12.03 8.86 -3.51
N TRP A 74 10.98 8.43 -2.83
CA TRP A 74 10.80 7.04 -2.43
C TRP A 74 10.61 6.11 -3.63
N GLU A 75 9.78 6.47 -4.59
CA GLU A 75 9.53 5.73 -5.82
C GLU A 75 10.76 5.72 -6.73
N GLY A 76 11.56 6.78 -6.68
CA GLY A 76 12.87 6.89 -7.32
C GLY A 76 13.98 6.05 -6.69
N GLY A 77 13.69 5.35 -5.59
CA GLY A 77 14.62 4.41 -4.96
C GLY A 77 15.35 4.94 -3.72
N SER A 78 15.14 6.19 -3.31
CA SER A 78 15.68 6.71 -2.04
C SER A 78 14.91 6.11 -0.89
N ARG A 79 15.51 5.17 -0.17
CA ARG A 79 14.91 4.47 0.97
C ARG A 79 15.53 4.92 2.29
N SER A 80 14.72 4.95 3.34
CA SER A 80 15.12 5.17 4.72
C SER A 80 14.62 4.02 5.59
N GLU A 81 15.34 3.70 6.64
CA GLU A 81 14.93 2.72 7.64
C GLU A 81 13.97 3.29 8.69
N THR A 82 13.83 4.60 8.73
CA THR A 82 13.05 5.30 9.76
C THR A 82 11.94 6.17 9.21
N PHE A 83 11.91 6.42 7.91
CA PHE A 83 10.95 7.30 7.26
C PHE A 83 10.50 6.76 5.91
N ALA A 84 9.22 6.93 5.60
CA ALA A 84 8.62 6.68 4.30
C ALA A 84 7.45 7.65 4.06
N PRO A 85 7.05 7.92 2.80
CA PRO A 85 5.97 8.85 2.52
C PRO A 85 4.58 8.37 2.95
N VAL A 86 4.44 7.10 3.32
CA VAL A 86 3.27 6.58 4.03
C VAL A 86 3.76 5.71 5.18
N MET A 87 3.32 5.99 6.40
CA MET A 87 3.70 5.24 7.58
C MET A 87 2.53 5.08 8.53
N LEU A 88 2.53 3.99 9.30
CA LEU A 88 1.65 3.81 10.44
C LEU A 88 2.48 3.82 11.72
N GLN A 89 2.06 4.60 12.70
CA GLN A 89 2.63 4.64 14.03
C GLN A 89 1.68 3.96 15.02
N PHE A 90 2.24 3.15 15.91
CA PHE A 90 1.50 2.46 16.96
C PHE A 90 2.17 2.71 18.30
N ASP A 91 1.35 2.81 19.34
CA ASP A 91 1.78 2.82 20.73
C ASP A 91 1.49 1.48 21.37
N ASP A 92 2.42 1.02 22.19
CA ASP A 92 2.16 -0.09 23.09
C ASP A 92 1.37 0.41 24.31
N ALA A 93 0.07 0.21 24.30
CA ALA A 93 -0.83 0.66 25.36
C ALA A 93 -0.59 0.00 26.73
N ALA A 94 0.27 -1.02 26.79
CA ALA A 94 0.71 -1.65 28.04
C ALA A 94 2.07 -1.10 28.55
N SER A 95 2.76 -0.27 27.75
CA SER A 95 4.02 0.33 28.16
C SER A 95 3.80 1.50 29.15
N PRO A 96 4.79 1.82 29.99
CA PRO A 96 4.71 2.98 30.87
C PRO A 96 4.51 4.28 30.08
N MET A 97 3.79 5.22 30.67
CA MET A 97 3.76 6.60 30.20
C MET A 97 5.06 7.31 30.63
N VAL A 98 5.60 8.11 29.72
CA VAL A 98 6.78 8.95 29.96
C VAL A 98 6.43 10.38 29.55
N GLU A 99 6.93 11.34 30.32
CA GLU A 99 6.81 12.75 29.99
C GLU A 99 7.86 13.14 28.95
N ASN A 100 7.48 13.85 27.93
CA ASN A 100 8.33 14.44 26.90
C ASN A 100 7.94 15.88 26.62
N GLU A 101 8.60 16.55 25.68
CA GLU A 101 8.36 17.97 25.37
C GLU A 101 6.93 18.25 24.88
N LEU A 102 6.22 17.24 24.36
CA LEU A 102 4.86 17.34 23.84
C LEU A 102 3.80 16.84 24.83
N GLY A 103 4.22 16.39 26.02
CA GLY A 103 3.36 15.84 27.08
C GLY A 103 3.63 14.38 27.39
N GLU A 104 2.64 13.67 27.93
CA GLU A 104 2.76 12.25 28.25
C GLU A 104 2.57 11.38 27.00
N ALA A 105 3.47 10.43 26.79
CA ALA A 105 3.39 9.46 25.69
C ALA A 105 3.77 8.06 26.18
N HIS A 106 3.33 7.04 25.47
CA HIS A 106 3.77 5.67 25.71
C HIS A 106 5.28 5.52 25.43
N SER A 107 6.01 4.85 26.33
CA SER A 107 7.46 4.69 26.22
C SER A 107 7.89 3.73 25.11
N VAL A 108 6.98 2.89 24.60
CA VAL A 108 7.25 1.93 23.53
C VAL A 108 6.29 2.20 22.39
N THR A 109 6.89 2.47 21.24
CA THR A 109 6.16 2.71 20.00
C THR A 109 6.69 1.80 18.89
N ALA A 110 5.87 1.55 17.87
CA ALA A 110 6.28 0.82 16.68
C ALA A 110 5.87 1.59 15.42
N ARG A 111 6.85 1.87 14.57
CA ARG A 111 6.62 2.48 13.25
C ARG A 111 6.68 1.41 12.19
N VAL A 112 5.68 1.40 11.32
CA VAL A 112 5.60 0.45 10.20
C VAL A 112 5.84 1.21 8.91
N LEU A 113 6.90 0.83 8.20
CA LEU A 113 7.21 1.36 6.88
C LEU A 113 6.55 0.49 5.81
N PRO A 114 6.25 1.05 4.63
CA PRO A 114 5.54 0.33 3.59
C PRO A 114 6.43 -0.69 2.86
N THR A 115 5.89 -1.86 2.62
CA THR A 115 6.33 -2.78 1.58
C THR A 115 5.54 -2.56 0.29
N ARG A 116 4.35 -1.93 0.42
CA ARG A 116 3.48 -1.51 -0.68
C ARG A 116 2.59 -0.35 -0.24
N TYR A 117 2.30 0.56 -1.17
CA TYR A 117 1.20 1.51 -1.03
C TYR A 117 0.57 1.87 -2.39
N GLU A 118 -0.67 2.31 -2.30
CA GLU A 118 -1.39 3.01 -3.35
C GLU A 118 -2.07 4.23 -2.72
N VAL A 119 -1.73 5.42 -3.19
CA VAL A 119 -2.26 6.70 -2.70
C VAL A 119 -2.86 7.46 -3.87
N THR A 120 -4.14 7.76 -3.78
CA THR A 120 -4.91 8.50 -4.79
C THR A 120 -5.69 9.62 -4.12
N ASP A 121 -6.38 10.46 -4.89
CA ASP A 121 -7.24 11.51 -4.36
C ASP A 121 -8.37 10.98 -3.46
N THR A 122 -8.74 9.71 -3.57
CA THR A 122 -9.89 9.13 -2.86
C THR A 122 -9.56 7.94 -1.98
N ALA A 123 -8.34 7.43 -2.03
CA ALA A 123 -7.98 6.22 -1.30
C ALA A 123 -6.54 6.23 -0.82
N VAL A 124 -6.31 5.66 0.36
CA VAL A 124 -4.99 5.33 0.89
C VAL A 124 -4.98 3.84 1.20
N ARG A 125 -4.12 3.08 0.52
CA ARG A 125 -3.85 1.68 0.80
C ARG A 125 -2.39 1.52 1.20
N PHE A 126 -2.17 0.74 2.22
CA PHE A 126 -0.85 0.51 2.80
C PHE A 126 -0.69 -0.96 3.17
N GLU A 127 0.48 -1.51 2.89
CA GLU A 127 0.95 -2.77 3.45
C GLU A 127 2.37 -2.58 3.96
N GLY A 128 2.67 -3.15 5.13
CA GLY A 128 4.00 -3.15 5.72
C GLY A 128 4.19 -4.35 6.63
N ASP A 129 5.43 -4.62 6.99
CA ASP A 129 5.78 -5.68 7.94
C ASP A 129 6.56 -5.05 9.11
N SER A 130 6.24 -5.48 10.33
CA SER A 130 6.90 -5.05 11.57
C SER A 130 7.31 -6.27 12.38
N PRO A 131 8.50 -6.27 12.99
CA PRO A 131 8.90 -7.33 13.91
C PRO A 131 7.93 -7.52 15.08
N GLU A 132 7.35 -6.42 15.57
CA GLU A 132 6.48 -6.40 16.75
C GLU A 132 5.01 -6.70 16.42
N LEU A 133 4.54 -6.19 15.28
CA LEU A 133 3.12 -6.29 14.88
C LEU A 133 2.86 -7.38 13.83
N GLY A 134 3.91 -7.90 13.17
CA GLY A 134 3.76 -8.75 12.00
C GLY A 134 3.29 -7.95 10.79
N ARG A 135 2.51 -8.57 9.90
CA ARG A 135 1.96 -7.89 8.72
C ARG A 135 0.87 -6.92 9.10
N VAL A 136 1.02 -5.68 8.62
CA VAL A 136 0.07 -4.58 8.79
C VAL A 136 -0.48 -4.18 7.44
N ARG A 137 -1.81 -4.03 7.36
CA ARG A 137 -2.51 -3.52 6.17
C ARG A 137 -3.53 -2.48 6.59
N PHE A 138 -3.57 -1.38 5.86
CA PHE A 138 -4.61 -0.37 5.97
C PHE A 138 -5.25 -0.13 4.61
N GLU A 139 -6.58 -0.03 4.59
CA GLU A 139 -7.35 0.32 3.39
C GLU A 139 -8.38 1.38 3.79
N GLY A 140 -8.23 2.59 3.24
CA GLY A 140 -9.07 3.73 3.58
C GLY A 140 -9.61 4.47 2.37
N GLN A 141 -10.80 5.07 2.55
CA GLN A 141 -11.46 5.98 1.62
C GLN A 141 -11.37 7.39 2.18
N LEU A 142 -10.85 8.31 1.36
CA LEU A 142 -10.64 9.71 1.70
C LEU A 142 -11.81 10.57 1.21
N ASP A 143 -12.35 11.39 2.09
CA ASP A 143 -13.32 12.44 1.74
C ASP A 143 -12.60 13.77 1.49
N GLN A 144 -12.43 14.12 0.22
CA GLN A 144 -11.76 15.34 -0.20
C GLN A 144 -12.46 16.61 0.29
N GLY A 145 -13.79 16.60 0.40
CA GLY A 145 -14.56 17.74 0.90
C GLY A 145 -14.33 17.98 2.38
N ALA A 146 -14.35 16.90 3.16
CA ALA A 146 -14.02 16.92 4.58
C ALA A 146 -12.54 17.32 4.80
N LEU A 147 -11.60 16.77 4.03
CA LEU A 147 -10.19 17.15 4.10
C LEU A 147 -9.97 18.63 3.80
N ALA A 148 -10.56 19.15 2.71
CA ALA A 148 -10.46 20.55 2.37
C ALA A 148 -11.02 21.46 3.48
N THR A 149 -12.05 21.00 4.19
CA THR A 149 -12.61 21.72 5.34
C THR A 149 -11.67 21.67 6.55
N ALA A 150 -11.13 20.48 6.88
CA ALA A 150 -10.17 20.33 7.98
C ALA A 150 -8.92 21.19 7.75
N ARG A 151 -8.39 21.23 6.52
CA ARG A 151 -7.22 22.04 6.16
C ARG A 151 -7.46 23.55 6.32
N ARG A 152 -8.64 24.05 5.92
CA ARG A 152 -9.00 25.46 6.15
C ARG A 152 -9.07 25.84 7.63
N ASN A 153 -9.41 24.89 8.48
CA ASN A 153 -9.51 25.07 9.92
C ASN A 153 -8.22 24.68 10.66
N LEU A 154 -7.09 24.51 9.94
CA LEU A 154 -5.78 24.13 10.47
C LEU A 154 -5.81 22.89 11.36
N GLY A 155 -6.67 21.90 11.02
CA GLY A 155 -6.86 20.69 11.80
C GLY A 155 -7.71 20.83 13.06
N GLY A 156 -8.21 22.04 13.34
CA GLY A 156 -9.09 22.31 14.50
C GLY A 156 -10.53 21.78 14.34
N GLY A 157 -10.80 20.95 13.34
CA GLY A 157 -12.12 20.36 13.10
C GLY A 157 -12.17 18.88 13.50
N GLU A 158 -13.26 18.49 14.19
CA GLU A 158 -13.51 17.08 14.56
C GLU A 158 -14.02 16.21 13.38
N GLY A 159 -13.96 16.73 12.15
CA GLY A 159 -14.48 16.05 10.97
C GLY A 159 -13.66 14.81 10.58
N VAL A 160 -14.35 13.68 10.38
CA VAL A 160 -13.74 12.48 9.82
C VAL A 160 -13.41 12.72 8.36
N VAL A 161 -12.15 12.55 7.98
CA VAL A 161 -11.67 12.75 6.61
C VAL A 161 -11.29 11.43 5.92
N LEU A 162 -10.98 10.39 6.69
CA LEU A 162 -10.56 9.09 6.18
C LEU A 162 -11.28 7.99 6.96
N THR A 163 -11.91 7.07 6.25
CA THR A 163 -12.61 5.93 6.86
C THR A 163 -12.09 4.64 6.24
N GLY A 164 -11.79 3.63 7.07
CA GLY A 164 -11.19 2.42 6.52
C GLY A 164 -11.22 1.21 7.43
N SER A 165 -10.33 0.29 7.14
CA SER A 165 -10.05 -0.91 7.94
C SER A 165 -8.55 -1.07 8.16
N LEU A 166 -8.19 -1.52 9.36
CA LEU A 166 -6.83 -1.85 9.76
C LEU A 166 -6.74 -3.34 10.08
N THR A 167 -5.79 -4.02 9.47
CA THR A 167 -5.48 -5.42 9.76
C THR A 167 -4.06 -5.52 10.27
N VAL A 168 -3.86 -6.16 11.43
CA VAL A 168 -2.56 -6.44 12.05
C VAL A 168 -2.50 -7.91 12.41
N ALA A 169 -1.48 -8.62 11.95
CA ALA A 169 -1.30 -10.07 12.18
C ALA A 169 -2.58 -10.90 11.92
N GLY A 170 -3.36 -10.52 10.89
CA GLY A 170 -4.60 -11.20 10.52
C GLY A 170 -5.85 -10.78 11.29
N GLN A 171 -5.74 -9.97 12.35
CA GLN A 171 -6.87 -9.39 13.06
C GLN A 171 -7.30 -8.07 12.38
N THR A 172 -8.60 -7.92 12.11
CA THR A 172 -9.12 -6.75 11.39
C THR A 172 -10.08 -5.93 12.26
N VAL A 173 -9.78 -4.64 12.37
CA VAL A 173 -10.69 -3.61 12.88
C VAL A 173 -11.30 -2.89 11.68
N ARG A 174 -12.63 -2.93 11.56
CA ARG A 174 -13.40 -2.23 10.53
C ARG A 174 -13.96 -0.92 11.05
N GLY A 175 -14.24 0.01 10.13
CA GLY A 175 -14.84 1.29 10.50
C GLY A 175 -13.88 2.21 11.26
N VAL A 176 -12.58 2.07 11.02
CA VAL A 176 -11.57 3.00 11.51
C VAL A 176 -11.89 4.38 10.94
N ARG A 177 -11.98 5.39 11.78
CA ARG A 177 -12.33 6.77 11.42
C ARG A 177 -11.20 7.68 11.86
N LEU A 178 -10.66 8.46 10.93
CA LEU A 178 -9.51 9.33 11.17
C LEU A 178 -9.87 10.78 10.84
N THR A 179 -9.44 11.70 11.70
CA THR A 179 -9.41 13.15 11.44
C THR A 179 -8.07 13.52 10.82
N TRP A 180 -7.95 14.71 10.27
CA TRP A 180 -6.70 15.23 9.73
C TRP A 180 -6.08 16.29 10.64
N TRP A 181 -4.76 16.25 10.74
CA TRP A 181 -3.94 17.24 11.43
C TRP A 181 -2.68 17.54 10.61
N MET A 182 -2.27 18.81 10.59
CA MET A 182 -1.14 19.24 9.75
C MET A 182 0.24 18.89 10.33
N GLY A 183 0.31 18.58 11.62
CA GLY A 183 1.55 18.51 12.37
C GLY A 183 1.92 19.89 12.95
N ASP A 184 2.92 19.92 13.82
CA ASP A 184 3.52 21.13 14.41
C ASP A 184 4.62 21.68 13.50
#